data_b84538425e3f2acaeb5ff7c53a6f0c34
#
_entry.id   b84538425e3f2acaeb5ff7c53a6f0c34
#
_cell.length_a   1.000
_cell.length_b   1.000
_cell.length_c   1.000
_cell.angle_alpha   90.00
_cell.angle_beta   90.00
_cell.angle_gamma   90.00
#
_symmetry.space_group_name_H-M   'P 1'
#
loop_
_entity.id
_entity.type
_entity.pdbx_description
1 polymer ?
#
loop_
_entity_poly.entity_id
_entity_poly.type
_entity_poly.pdbx_seq_one_letter_code
_entity_poly.pdbx_strand_id
1 'polypeptide(L)'
;SKTGFHYVTIQGLKPNTRYRYECRSLGKKATPGFWFTQVFLEPEVTGVVSTIPQPTGRYIQTVAVANDIHLGMEGAGITEAPWSEVMIMSMLQEIKRRNLSRIYINGDLCDHGTLEEAKKLRGMLNTFGKYHKDYFLVRGNHEGYDMKTMSDFDPIHAVFPKHKMQTSWSVHDGKLRVVGIDGSTPSCHSGSLTDENFRSVEKILLSDPHRPTLVLSHFPVTE
;
A
#
# COMPACT_ATOMS: atom_id res chain seq x y z
N SER A 1 -26.55 -1.91 -17.54
CA SER A 1 -25.80 -3.07 -18.00
C SER A 1 -26.13 -4.29 -17.15
N LYS A 2 -26.09 -5.48 -17.71
CA LYS A 2 -26.27 -6.76 -16.99
C LYS A 2 -24.94 -7.24 -16.39
N THR A 3 -24.23 -6.37 -15.70
CA THR A 3 -22.94 -6.72 -15.07
C THR A 3 -23.13 -6.83 -13.56
N GLY A 4 -22.39 -7.72 -12.92
CA GLY A 4 -22.42 -7.90 -11.46
C GLY A 4 -21.80 -6.74 -10.68
N PHE A 5 -21.02 -5.89 -11.38
CA PHE A 5 -20.34 -4.73 -10.78
C PHE A 5 -20.64 -3.46 -11.57
N HIS A 6 -20.90 -2.37 -10.85
CA HIS A 6 -21.15 -1.07 -11.42
C HIS A 6 -20.13 -0.06 -10.85
N TYR A 7 -19.34 0.52 -11.74
CA TYR A 7 -18.46 1.65 -11.41
C TYR A 7 -19.06 2.92 -11.97
N VAL A 8 -19.34 3.88 -11.10
CA VAL A 8 -19.92 5.16 -11.49
C VAL A 8 -19.02 6.27 -11.01
N THR A 9 -18.52 7.08 -11.94
CA THR A 9 -17.76 8.29 -11.62
C THR A 9 -18.70 9.49 -11.70
N ILE A 10 -18.85 10.20 -10.60
CA ILE A 10 -19.64 11.43 -10.53
C ILE A 10 -18.70 12.62 -10.66
N GLN A 11 -18.92 13.43 -11.68
CA GLN A 11 -18.10 14.62 -11.95
C GLN A 11 -18.87 15.90 -11.58
N GLY A 12 -18.14 17.02 -11.48
CA GLY A 12 -18.74 18.34 -11.26
C GLY A 12 -19.20 18.58 -9.82
N LEU A 13 -18.80 17.75 -8.87
CA LEU A 13 -19.09 17.99 -7.47
C LEU A 13 -18.29 19.21 -6.97
N LYS A 14 -18.97 20.06 -6.18
CA LYS A 14 -18.31 21.22 -5.55
C LYS A 14 -17.38 20.73 -4.42
N PRO A 15 -16.19 21.31 -4.25
CA PRO A 15 -15.32 20.97 -3.13
C PRO A 15 -15.96 21.41 -1.79
N ASN A 16 -15.49 20.80 -0.71
CA ASN A 16 -15.96 21.04 0.67
C ASN A 16 -17.50 21.04 0.81
N THR A 17 -18.13 20.10 0.11
CA THR A 17 -19.59 20.03 0.03
C THR A 17 -20.08 18.64 0.43
N ARG A 18 -21.12 18.61 1.23
CA ARG A 18 -21.76 17.37 1.68
C ARG A 18 -22.84 16.94 0.70
N TYR A 19 -22.75 15.70 0.22
CA TYR A 19 -23.71 15.09 -0.69
C TYR A 19 -24.36 13.87 -0.08
N ARG A 20 -25.63 13.65 -0.36
CA ARG A 20 -26.28 12.37 -0.16
C ARG A 20 -26.18 11.56 -1.42
N TYR A 21 -25.96 10.25 -1.30
CA TYR A 21 -26.01 9.34 -2.41
C TYR A 21 -26.96 8.16 -2.12
N GLU A 22 -27.47 7.58 -3.18
CA GLU A 22 -28.22 6.33 -3.16
C GLU A 22 -27.83 5.52 -4.39
N CYS A 23 -27.47 4.25 -4.19
CA CYS A 23 -27.17 3.33 -5.27
C CYS A 23 -28.44 2.69 -5.79
N ARG A 24 -28.70 2.80 -7.10
CA ARG A 24 -29.83 2.18 -7.76
C ARG A 24 -29.37 1.36 -8.96
N SER A 25 -30.00 0.23 -9.19
CA SER A 25 -29.83 -0.58 -10.40
C SER A 25 -31.22 -0.88 -11.00
N LEU A 26 -31.38 -0.64 -12.30
CA LEU A 26 -32.63 -0.82 -12.99
C LEU A 26 -33.83 -0.12 -12.31
N GLY A 27 -33.63 1.08 -11.79
CA GLY A 27 -34.65 1.87 -11.11
C GLY A 27 -34.96 1.43 -9.66
N LYS A 28 -34.44 0.32 -9.20
CA LYS A 28 -34.60 -0.17 -7.82
C LYS A 28 -33.41 0.19 -6.99
N LYS A 29 -33.63 0.45 -5.69
CA LYS A 29 -32.55 0.61 -4.73
C LYS A 29 -31.71 -0.65 -4.72
N ALA A 30 -30.37 -0.51 -4.77
CA ALA A 30 -29.48 -1.63 -4.70
C ALA A 30 -29.57 -2.30 -3.33
N THR A 31 -29.41 -3.61 -3.30
CA THR A 31 -29.24 -4.36 -2.06
C THR A 31 -27.74 -4.51 -1.79
N PRO A 32 -27.31 -4.49 -0.51
CA PRO A 32 -25.94 -4.79 -0.17
C PRO A 32 -25.54 -6.16 -0.71
N GLY A 33 -24.35 -6.27 -1.25
CA GLY A 33 -23.76 -7.55 -1.63
C GLY A 33 -23.41 -8.35 -0.40
N PHE A 34 -23.59 -9.68 -0.48
CA PHE A 34 -23.13 -10.57 0.57
C PHE A 34 -21.63 -10.79 0.41
N TRP A 35 -20.84 -10.41 1.40
CA TRP A 35 -19.42 -10.72 1.45
C TRP A 35 -19.08 -11.72 2.55
N PHE A 36 -18.00 -12.40 2.38
CA PHE A 36 -17.46 -13.59 3.02
C PHE A 36 -17.45 -13.66 4.53
N THR A 37 -17.54 -12.56 5.23
CA THR A 37 -17.48 -12.55 6.67
C THR A 37 -18.56 -11.66 7.23
N GLN A 38 -19.25 -12.17 8.21
CA GLN A 38 -20.26 -11.47 9.01
C GLN A 38 -19.73 -10.21 9.73
N VAL A 39 -18.45 -9.91 9.58
CA VAL A 39 -17.77 -8.81 10.26
C VAL A 39 -17.79 -7.52 9.45
N PHE A 40 -18.01 -7.59 8.14
CA PHE A 40 -18.08 -6.39 7.34
C PHE A 40 -19.47 -5.79 7.40
N LEU A 41 -19.51 -4.54 7.80
CA LEU A 41 -20.68 -3.68 7.68
C LEU A 41 -21.23 -3.80 6.27
N GLU A 42 -22.55 -3.96 6.15
CA GLU A 42 -23.21 -3.97 4.86
C GLU A 42 -22.74 -2.78 4.03
N PRO A 43 -22.30 -3.00 2.76
CA PRO A 43 -21.93 -1.87 1.92
C PRO A 43 -23.07 -0.87 1.91
N GLU A 44 -22.79 0.35 2.26
CA GLU A 44 -23.78 1.39 2.33
C GLU A 44 -24.32 1.68 0.92
N VAL A 45 -25.55 1.26 0.65
CA VAL A 45 -26.24 1.59 -0.63
C VAL A 45 -26.86 2.99 -0.61
N THR A 46 -26.90 3.59 0.56
CA THR A 46 -27.23 5.01 0.76
C THR A 46 -26.30 5.59 1.80
N GLY A 47 -25.88 6.81 1.62
CA GLY A 47 -25.01 7.43 2.62
C GLY A 47 -24.79 8.91 2.34
N VAL A 48 -23.83 9.44 3.08
CA VAL A 48 -23.39 10.83 2.95
C VAL A 48 -21.91 10.84 2.72
N VAL A 49 -21.45 11.59 1.75
CA VAL A 49 -20.05 11.83 1.45
C VAL A 49 -19.78 13.33 1.46
N SER A 50 -18.67 13.73 2.01
CA SER A 50 -18.18 15.10 1.90
C SER A 50 -17.00 15.14 0.93
N THR A 51 -17.08 16.02 -0.05
CA THR A 51 -15.93 16.28 -0.91
C THR A 51 -14.85 17.00 -0.13
N ILE A 52 -13.60 16.69 -0.44
CA ILE A 52 -12.47 17.39 0.17
C ILE A 52 -12.46 18.89 -0.22
N PRO A 53 -11.92 19.75 0.62
CA PRO A 53 -11.68 21.14 0.25
C PRO A 53 -10.79 21.24 -1.00
N GLN A 54 -10.96 22.32 -1.76
CA GLN A 54 -10.03 22.61 -2.84
C GLN A 54 -8.63 22.75 -2.25
N PRO A 55 -7.63 21.99 -2.72
CA PRO A 55 -6.26 22.16 -2.29
C PRO A 55 -5.78 23.60 -2.57
N THR A 56 -5.30 24.27 -1.54
CA THR A 56 -4.74 25.64 -1.67
C THR A 56 -3.23 25.62 -1.82
N GLY A 57 -2.60 24.46 -1.60
CA GLY A 57 -1.17 24.30 -1.71
C GLY A 57 -0.69 24.27 -3.15
N ARG A 58 0.60 24.55 -3.33
CA ARG A 58 1.26 24.42 -4.63
C ARG A 58 1.55 22.92 -4.90
N TYR A 59 1.23 22.45 -6.11
CA TYR A 59 1.63 21.13 -6.57
C TYR A 59 3.17 20.96 -6.49
N ILE A 60 3.62 19.87 -5.90
CA ILE A 60 5.04 19.55 -5.74
C ILE A 60 5.44 18.51 -6.77
N GLN A 61 4.86 17.33 -6.69
CA GLN A 61 5.10 16.21 -7.61
C GLN A 61 4.06 15.10 -7.42
N THR A 62 4.04 14.17 -8.37
CA THR A 62 3.28 12.92 -8.27
C THR A 62 4.23 11.79 -7.86
N VAL A 63 3.79 10.94 -6.96
CA VAL A 63 4.51 9.72 -6.56
C VAL A 63 3.60 8.50 -6.74
N ALA A 64 4.20 7.35 -7.02
CA ALA A 64 3.51 6.08 -7.03
C ALA A 64 3.68 5.38 -5.68
N VAL A 65 2.57 5.06 -5.03
CA VAL A 65 2.53 4.25 -3.81
C VAL A 65 1.62 3.05 -4.09
N ALA A 66 2.08 1.87 -3.74
CA ALA A 66 1.30 0.63 -3.76
C ALA A 66 1.26 0.06 -2.35
N ASN A 67 0.17 -0.63 -2.01
CA ASN A 67 0.03 -1.35 -0.75
C ASN A 67 -0.48 -2.74 -1.05
N ASP A 68 -0.18 -3.70 -0.15
CA ASP A 68 -0.84 -5.01 -0.13
C ASP A 68 -0.81 -5.71 -1.50
N ILE A 69 0.37 -5.84 -2.09
CA ILE A 69 0.52 -6.45 -3.42
C ILE A 69 0.49 -7.97 -3.39
N HIS A 70 0.70 -8.60 -2.22
CA HIS A 70 0.53 -10.01 -1.93
C HIS A 70 0.97 -10.95 -3.07
N LEU A 71 2.23 -10.86 -3.48
CA LEU A 71 2.76 -11.81 -4.44
C LEU A 71 2.70 -13.23 -3.87
N GLY A 72 2.10 -14.16 -4.61
CA GLY A 72 1.86 -15.52 -4.14
C GLY A 72 0.40 -15.77 -3.76
N MET A 73 -0.41 -14.73 -3.58
CA MET A 73 -1.82 -14.88 -3.28
C MET A 73 -2.56 -15.52 -4.46
N GLU A 74 -3.04 -16.73 -4.24
CA GLU A 74 -3.96 -17.41 -5.14
C GLU A 74 -5.38 -17.00 -4.78
N GLY A 75 -6.12 -16.49 -5.75
CA GLY A 75 -7.51 -16.07 -5.51
C GLY A 75 -8.35 -17.22 -4.97
N ALA A 76 -8.97 -17.05 -3.82
CA ALA A 76 -9.81 -18.04 -3.19
C ALA A 76 -10.90 -18.54 -4.16
N GLY A 77 -10.77 -19.76 -4.65
CA GLY A 77 -11.77 -20.45 -5.47
C GLY A 77 -11.82 -20.08 -6.96
N ILE A 78 -10.90 -19.28 -7.46
CA ILE A 78 -10.78 -18.96 -8.88
C ILE A 78 -9.43 -19.48 -9.37
N THR A 79 -9.43 -20.72 -9.82
CA THR A 79 -8.45 -21.38 -10.72
C THR A 79 -7.06 -20.71 -10.86
N GLU A 80 -6.04 -21.41 -10.46
CA GLU A 80 -4.65 -21.52 -10.99
C GLU A 80 -3.99 -20.31 -11.71
N ALA A 81 -4.61 -19.16 -11.78
CA ALA A 81 -4.03 -17.99 -12.42
C ALA A 81 -3.24 -17.17 -11.41
N PRO A 82 -2.01 -16.77 -11.74
CA PRO A 82 -1.17 -15.94 -10.87
C PRO A 82 -1.66 -14.47 -10.89
N TRP A 83 -2.84 -14.22 -10.32
CA TRP A 83 -3.49 -12.90 -10.34
C TRP A 83 -2.60 -11.81 -9.78
N SER A 84 -1.90 -12.09 -8.68
CA SER A 84 -0.98 -11.12 -8.06
C SER A 84 0.16 -10.73 -9.01
N GLU A 85 0.71 -11.69 -9.76
CA GLU A 85 1.75 -11.39 -10.76
C GLU A 85 1.23 -10.48 -11.88
N VAL A 86 0.06 -10.79 -12.42
CA VAL A 86 -0.56 -9.98 -13.48
C VAL A 86 -0.85 -8.57 -12.97
N MET A 87 -1.37 -8.45 -11.75
CA MET A 87 -1.66 -7.17 -11.13
C MET A 87 -0.39 -6.34 -10.91
N ILE A 88 0.67 -6.95 -10.38
CA ILE A 88 1.96 -6.27 -10.16
C ILE A 88 2.54 -5.80 -11.49
N MET A 89 2.58 -6.66 -12.50
CA MET A 89 3.12 -6.27 -13.81
C MET A 89 2.30 -5.17 -14.48
N SER A 90 0.97 -5.23 -14.38
CA SER A 90 0.08 -4.19 -14.90
C SER A 90 0.29 -2.85 -14.18
N MET A 91 0.43 -2.89 -12.85
CA MET A 91 0.77 -1.73 -12.04
C MET A 91 2.10 -1.10 -12.48
N LEU A 92 3.15 -1.89 -12.63
CA LEU A 92 4.46 -1.39 -13.06
C LEU A 92 4.41 -0.77 -14.46
N GLN A 93 3.64 -1.36 -15.38
CA GLN A 93 3.42 -0.79 -16.72
C GLN A 93 2.68 0.54 -16.64
N GLU A 94 1.64 0.64 -15.83
CA GLU A 94 0.87 1.88 -15.66
C GLU A 94 1.73 3.00 -15.06
N ILE A 95 2.57 2.69 -14.07
CA ILE A 95 3.50 3.65 -13.47
C ILE A 95 4.48 4.18 -14.53
N LYS A 96 5.04 3.28 -15.36
CA LYS A 96 5.89 3.67 -16.49
C LYS A 96 5.14 4.54 -17.51
N ARG A 97 3.90 4.17 -17.85
CA ARG A 97 3.05 4.93 -18.78
C ARG A 97 2.80 6.36 -18.28
N ARG A 98 2.74 6.54 -16.97
CA ARG A 98 2.61 7.86 -16.31
C ARG A 98 3.94 8.61 -16.20
N ASN A 99 5.03 8.07 -16.73
CA ASN A 99 6.39 8.64 -16.62
C ASN A 99 6.85 8.85 -15.17
N LEU A 100 6.41 8.01 -14.25
CA LEU A 100 6.89 8.02 -12.88
C LEU A 100 8.12 7.12 -12.77
N SER A 101 9.20 7.67 -12.24
CA SER A 101 10.50 7.01 -12.17
C SER A 101 10.71 6.21 -10.89
N ARG A 102 9.82 6.36 -9.91
CA ARG A 102 9.91 5.68 -8.62
C ARG A 102 8.59 5.11 -8.17
N ILE A 103 8.66 4.00 -7.43
CA ILE A 103 7.55 3.40 -6.72
C ILE A 103 7.94 3.11 -5.27
N TYR A 104 7.00 3.34 -4.38
CA TYR A 104 7.07 3.01 -2.97
C TYR A 104 6.02 1.95 -2.68
N ILE A 105 6.43 0.80 -2.13
CA ILE A 105 5.53 -0.31 -1.82
C ILE A 105 5.42 -0.43 -0.31
N ASN A 106 4.21 -0.26 0.20
CA ASN A 106 3.93 -0.05 1.61
C ASN A 106 3.29 -1.28 2.26
N GLY A 107 4.09 -2.32 2.41
CA GLY A 107 3.76 -3.53 3.15
C GLY A 107 3.00 -4.60 2.37
N ASP A 108 2.96 -5.76 2.96
CA ASP A 108 2.39 -7.00 2.42
C ASP A 108 2.82 -7.24 0.98
N LEU A 109 4.13 -7.40 0.85
CA LEU A 109 4.83 -7.56 -0.42
C LEU A 109 4.57 -8.94 -1.01
N CYS A 110 4.61 -9.94 -0.15
CA CYS A 110 4.43 -11.36 -0.42
C CYS A 110 3.30 -11.91 0.44
N ASP A 111 2.64 -12.96 -0.01
CA ASP A 111 1.52 -13.55 0.75
C ASP A 111 2.00 -14.39 1.93
N HIS A 112 3.11 -15.08 1.80
CA HIS A 112 3.68 -15.92 2.86
C HIS A 112 5.07 -15.44 3.34
N GLY A 113 5.64 -14.42 2.72
CA GLY A 113 6.97 -13.92 3.07
C GLY A 113 8.12 -14.89 2.79
N THR A 114 7.94 -15.86 1.91
CA THR A 114 8.94 -16.88 1.61
C THR A 114 10.12 -16.34 0.79
N LEU A 115 11.25 -17.03 0.85
CA LEU A 115 12.42 -16.68 0.05
C LEU A 115 12.15 -16.76 -1.47
N GLU A 116 11.31 -17.69 -1.88
CA GLU A 116 10.93 -17.87 -3.28
C GLU A 116 10.09 -16.67 -3.77
N GLU A 117 9.05 -16.33 -3.03
CA GLU A 117 8.22 -15.14 -3.33
C GLU A 117 9.06 -13.86 -3.34
N ALA A 118 9.93 -13.68 -2.34
CA ALA A 118 10.81 -12.51 -2.28
C ALA A 118 11.74 -12.41 -3.51
N LYS A 119 12.35 -13.51 -3.94
CA LYS A 119 13.18 -13.56 -5.15
C LYS A 119 12.38 -13.26 -6.41
N LYS A 120 11.19 -13.84 -6.53
CA LYS A 120 10.28 -13.62 -7.65
C LYS A 120 9.87 -12.15 -7.73
N LEU A 121 9.44 -11.58 -6.60
CA LEU A 121 9.09 -10.16 -6.50
C LEU A 121 10.28 -9.27 -6.92
N ARG A 122 11.48 -9.60 -6.43
CA ARG A 122 12.69 -8.86 -6.81
C ARG A 122 12.92 -8.90 -8.32
N GLY A 123 12.72 -10.06 -8.95
CA GLY A 123 12.81 -10.23 -10.41
C GLY A 123 11.81 -9.34 -11.14
N MET A 124 10.56 -9.33 -10.70
CA MET A 124 9.49 -8.50 -11.29
C MET A 124 9.80 -7.00 -11.14
N LEU A 125 10.15 -6.56 -9.93
CA LEU A 125 10.49 -5.16 -9.66
C LEU A 125 11.73 -4.68 -10.43
N ASN A 126 12.69 -5.56 -10.68
CA ASN A 126 13.86 -5.24 -11.49
C ASN A 126 13.52 -4.97 -12.96
N THR A 127 12.35 -5.38 -13.45
CA THR A 127 11.85 -4.98 -14.79
C THR A 127 11.43 -3.51 -14.80
N PHE A 128 11.07 -2.95 -13.66
CA PHE A 128 10.75 -1.54 -13.50
C PHE A 128 12.02 -0.70 -13.36
N GLY A 129 12.93 -1.09 -12.47
CA GLY A 129 14.12 -0.33 -12.17
C GLY A 129 15.05 -1.02 -11.18
N LYS A 130 15.92 -0.25 -10.55
CA LYS A 130 16.94 -0.72 -9.61
C LYS A 130 16.46 -0.59 -8.17
N TYR A 131 16.67 -1.63 -7.40
CA TYR A 131 16.41 -1.66 -5.97
C TYR A 131 17.08 -0.51 -5.22
N HIS A 132 16.34 0.10 -4.31
CA HIS A 132 16.75 1.21 -3.46
C HIS A 132 17.23 2.47 -4.24
N LYS A 133 16.79 2.56 -5.50
CA LYS A 133 16.96 3.74 -6.35
C LYS A 133 15.63 4.09 -7.01
N ASP A 134 15.02 3.12 -7.67
CA ASP A 134 13.80 3.31 -8.44
C ASP A 134 12.60 2.68 -7.74
N TYR A 135 12.81 1.74 -6.81
CA TYR A 135 11.78 1.21 -5.93
C TYR A 135 12.27 1.00 -4.51
N PHE A 136 11.37 1.26 -3.56
CA PHE A 136 11.57 1.22 -2.12
C PHE A 136 10.43 0.46 -1.47
N LEU A 137 10.70 -0.18 -0.34
CA LEU A 137 9.76 -1.08 0.32
C LEU A 137 9.61 -0.70 1.79
N VAL A 138 8.42 -0.88 2.33
CA VAL A 138 8.12 -1.04 3.75
C VAL A 138 7.58 -2.45 3.90
N ARG A 139 7.80 -3.11 5.02
CA ARG A 139 7.22 -4.42 5.29
C ARG A 139 5.83 -4.30 5.89
N GLY A 140 5.00 -5.29 5.62
CA GLY A 140 3.77 -5.53 6.33
C GLY A 140 3.89 -6.72 7.29
N ASN A 141 2.76 -7.23 7.72
CA ASN A 141 2.72 -8.36 8.64
C ASN A 141 3.03 -9.69 7.95
N HIS A 142 2.69 -9.85 6.68
CA HIS A 142 2.96 -11.07 5.93
C HIS A 142 4.45 -11.39 5.79
N GLU A 143 5.31 -10.39 5.80
CA GLU A 143 6.76 -10.59 5.74
C GLU A 143 7.38 -11.19 7.01
N GLY A 144 6.62 -11.27 8.10
CA GLY A 144 7.06 -11.83 9.38
C GLY A 144 6.38 -13.13 9.78
N TYR A 145 5.41 -13.65 9.03
CA TYR A 145 4.57 -14.77 9.47
C TYR A 145 5.34 -16.04 9.79
N ASP A 146 6.30 -16.42 8.96
CA ASP A 146 7.07 -17.65 9.14
C ASP A 146 8.22 -17.52 10.15
N MET A 147 8.50 -16.30 10.61
CA MET A 147 9.50 -16.04 11.63
C MET A 147 8.89 -16.17 13.03
N LYS A 148 9.56 -16.87 13.94
CA LYS A 148 9.15 -16.97 15.34
C LYS A 148 9.82 -15.93 16.22
N THR A 149 11.03 -15.56 15.85
CA THR A 149 11.87 -14.61 16.58
C THR A 149 12.65 -13.71 15.62
N MET A 150 13.16 -12.59 16.13
CA MET A 150 14.00 -11.66 15.38
C MET A 150 15.36 -12.26 14.94
N SER A 151 15.75 -13.41 15.49
CA SER A 151 16.99 -14.13 15.15
C SER A 151 16.80 -15.18 14.06
N ASP A 152 15.58 -15.47 13.67
CA ASP A 152 15.30 -16.42 12.60
C ASP A 152 15.78 -15.90 11.25
N PHE A 153 15.92 -16.81 10.30
CA PHE A 153 16.24 -16.43 8.93
C PHE A 153 15.13 -15.53 8.37
N ASP A 154 15.54 -14.38 7.87
CA ASP A 154 14.65 -13.36 7.31
C ASP A 154 14.74 -13.40 5.78
N PRO A 155 13.75 -14.01 5.09
CA PRO A 155 13.77 -14.14 3.64
C PRO A 155 13.75 -12.81 2.92
N ILE A 156 13.01 -11.84 3.45
CA ILE A 156 12.88 -10.51 2.85
C ILE A 156 14.20 -9.76 2.95
N HIS A 157 14.84 -9.78 4.12
CA HIS A 157 16.15 -9.15 4.30
C HIS A 157 17.24 -9.80 3.43
N ALA A 158 17.18 -11.12 3.26
CA ALA A 158 18.12 -11.84 2.40
C ALA A 158 18.04 -11.37 0.93
N VAL A 159 16.87 -11.00 0.45
CA VAL A 159 16.63 -10.53 -0.92
C VAL A 159 16.71 -9.00 -1.02
N PHE A 160 16.25 -8.29 0.00
CA PHE A 160 16.20 -6.84 0.08
C PHE A 160 17.02 -6.33 1.28
N PRO A 161 18.35 -6.34 1.21
CA PRO A 161 19.24 -6.20 2.38
C PRO A 161 19.20 -4.83 3.08
N LYS A 162 18.53 -3.83 2.50
CA LYS A 162 18.31 -2.53 3.14
C LYS A 162 16.98 -2.43 3.89
N HIS A 163 16.20 -3.51 3.90
CA HIS A 163 14.91 -3.59 4.59
C HIS A 163 14.96 -4.67 5.67
N LYS A 164 15.67 -4.34 6.75
CA LYS A 164 15.64 -5.13 7.97
C LYS A 164 14.39 -4.77 8.77
N MET A 165 13.80 -5.77 9.42
CA MET A 165 12.65 -5.63 10.30
C MET A 165 12.88 -4.54 11.37
N GLN A 166 11.86 -3.78 11.69
CA GLN A 166 11.87 -2.69 12.68
C GLN A 166 12.89 -1.56 12.40
N THR A 167 13.17 -1.31 11.12
CA THR A 167 14.05 -0.19 10.74
C THR A 167 13.28 0.87 9.95
N SER A 168 13.80 2.09 9.98
CA SER A 168 13.29 3.19 9.18
C SER A 168 14.31 3.62 8.15
N TRP A 169 13.83 4.10 7.02
CA TRP A 169 14.68 4.64 5.96
C TRP A 169 14.11 5.96 5.45
N SER A 170 14.95 6.75 4.81
CA SER A 170 14.49 7.94 4.09
C SER A 170 15.22 8.12 2.78
N VAL A 171 14.54 8.78 1.84
CA VAL A 171 15.10 9.13 0.54
C VAL A 171 14.56 10.48 0.08
N HIS A 172 15.38 11.22 -0.64
CA HIS A 172 14.94 12.41 -1.35
C HIS A 172 14.45 12.04 -2.73
N ASP A 173 13.24 12.49 -3.05
CA ASP A 173 12.60 12.32 -4.35
C ASP A 173 12.19 13.70 -4.86
N GLY A 174 13.06 14.32 -5.65
CA GLY A 174 12.88 15.70 -6.04
C GLY A 174 12.81 16.64 -4.84
N LYS A 175 11.69 17.36 -4.71
CA LYS A 175 11.43 18.27 -3.58
C LYS A 175 10.85 17.56 -2.36
N LEU A 176 10.39 16.34 -2.53
CA LEU A 176 9.77 15.53 -1.48
C LEU A 176 10.85 14.70 -0.76
N ARG A 177 10.68 14.53 0.53
CA ARG A 177 11.31 13.47 1.29
C ARG A 177 10.29 12.36 1.51
N VAL A 178 10.70 11.11 1.29
CA VAL A 178 9.89 9.94 1.61
C VAL A 178 10.57 9.19 2.75
N VAL A 179 9.80 8.83 3.76
CA VAL A 179 10.24 8.08 4.95
C VAL A 179 9.42 6.81 5.01
N GLY A 180 10.08 5.67 5.06
CA GLY A 180 9.44 4.39 5.34
C GLY A 180 9.70 3.95 6.76
N ILE A 181 8.67 3.51 7.45
CA ILE A 181 8.72 3.01 8.83
C ILE A 181 8.29 1.56 8.82
N ASP A 182 9.20 0.69 9.20
CA ASP A 182 8.93 -0.73 9.34
C ASP A 182 8.57 -1.03 10.80
N GLY A 183 7.30 -1.39 11.02
CA GLY A 183 6.79 -1.85 12.31
C GLY A 183 6.53 -3.35 12.36
N SER A 184 7.03 -4.13 11.39
CA SER A 184 6.80 -5.57 11.34
C SER A 184 7.47 -6.31 12.49
N THR A 185 6.83 -7.36 12.95
CA THR A 185 7.30 -8.23 14.03
C THR A 185 7.12 -9.69 13.65
N PRO A 186 7.99 -10.60 14.14
CA PRO A 186 7.82 -12.03 13.88
C PRO A 186 6.48 -12.56 14.37
N SER A 187 5.86 -13.48 13.62
CA SER A 187 4.62 -14.19 13.95
C SER A 187 3.44 -13.30 14.36
N CYS A 188 3.39 -12.06 13.93
CA CYS A 188 2.38 -11.12 14.40
C CYS A 188 1.59 -10.50 13.26
N HIS A 189 0.26 -10.53 13.37
CA HIS A 189 -0.64 -9.85 12.43
C HIS A 189 -0.70 -8.33 12.64
N SER A 190 -0.31 -7.86 13.82
CA SER A 190 -0.20 -6.45 14.17
C SER A 190 1.28 -6.06 14.25
N GLY A 191 1.62 -4.89 13.77
CA GLY A 191 2.96 -4.36 13.92
C GLY A 191 3.16 -3.69 15.28
N SER A 192 4.40 -3.35 15.56
CA SER A 192 4.79 -2.55 16.72
C SER A 192 5.83 -1.52 16.30
N LEU A 193 5.55 -0.27 16.55
CA LEU A 193 6.53 0.80 16.38
C LEU A 193 7.29 0.97 17.70
N THR A 194 8.60 0.84 17.63
CA THR A 194 9.48 1.00 18.78
C THR A 194 9.86 2.46 19.01
N ASP A 195 10.31 2.78 20.22
CA ASP A 195 10.89 4.10 20.51
C ASP A 195 12.07 4.44 19.57
N GLU A 196 12.80 3.43 19.11
CA GLU A 196 13.88 3.62 18.14
C GLU A 196 13.36 4.04 16.78
N ASN A 197 12.25 3.47 16.31
CA ASN A 197 11.57 3.93 15.10
C ASN A 197 11.18 5.40 15.23
N PHE A 198 10.54 5.78 16.33
CA PHE A 198 10.14 7.18 16.55
C PHE A 198 11.33 8.13 16.61
N ARG A 199 12.37 7.81 17.36
CA ARG A 199 13.60 8.63 17.43
C ARG A 199 14.28 8.75 16.07
N SER A 200 14.32 7.67 15.30
CA SER A 200 14.90 7.67 13.95
C SER A 200 14.11 8.61 13.02
N VAL A 201 12.79 8.49 13.03
CA VAL A 201 11.92 9.36 12.21
C VAL A 201 12.01 10.81 12.66
N GLU A 202 11.97 11.09 13.94
CA GLU A 202 12.14 12.44 14.50
C GLU A 202 13.45 13.07 14.02
N LYS A 203 14.57 12.35 14.14
CA LYS A 203 15.88 12.80 13.64
C LYS A 203 15.85 13.11 12.14
N ILE A 204 15.20 12.25 11.35
CA ILE A 204 15.04 12.47 9.91
C ILE A 204 14.21 13.73 9.66
N LEU A 205 13.12 13.93 10.37
CA LEU A 205 12.24 15.10 10.19
C LEU A 205 12.96 16.40 10.59
N LEU A 206 13.67 16.39 11.73
CA LEU A 206 14.40 17.55 12.24
C LEU A 206 15.62 17.92 11.38
N SER A 207 16.17 17.00 10.58
CA SER A 207 17.29 17.30 9.68
C SER A 207 16.96 18.33 8.59
N ASP A 208 15.70 18.42 8.19
CA ASP A 208 15.17 19.44 7.28
C ASP A 208 13.66 19.62 7.55
N PRO A 209 13.31 20.42 8.56
CA PRO A 209 11.92 20.50 9.07
C PRO A 209 10.95 21.18 8.09
N HIS A 210 11.48 21.89 7.09
CA HIS A 210 10.65 22.58 6.09
C HIS A 210 10.43 21.77 4.82
N ARG A 211 11.09 20.61 4.68
CA ARG A 211 10.93 19.77 3.50
C ARG A 211 9.60 19.03 3.54
N PRO A 212 8.78 19.14 2.50
CA PRO A 212 7.58 18.31 2.37
C PRO A 212 7.95 16.83 2.50
N THR A 213 7.25 16.11 3.37
CA THR A 213 7.58 14.72 3.70
C THR A 213 6.35 13.84 3.56
N LEU A 214 6.51 12.72 2.86
CA LEU A 214 5.57 11.61 2.83
C LEU A 214 6.10 10.53 3.77
N VAL A 215 5.30 10.16 4.76
CA VAL A 215 5.61 9.05 5.67
C VAL A 215 4.77 7.85 5.27
N LEU A 216 5.41 6.71 5.15
CA LEU A 216 4.80 5.43 4.81
C LEU A 216 4.96 4.49 6.00
N SER A 217 3.85 3.94 6.46
CA SER A 217 3.79 2.86 7.44
C SER A 217 2.68 1.91 7.02
N HIS A 218 2.93 0.61 7.01
CA HIS A 218 1.90 -0.37 6.74
C HIS A 218 0.93 -0.48 7.92
N PHE A 219 1.47 -0.38 9.13
CA PHE A 219 0.67 -0.43 10.34
C PHE A 219 0.14 0.95 10.71
N PRO A 220 -1.12 1.04 11.19
CA PRO A 220 -1.66 2.29 11.67
C PRO A 220 -0.80 2.89 12.77
N VAL A 221 -0.53 4.19 12.67
CA VAL A 221 0.15 4.96 13.72
C VAL A 221 -0.96 5.61 14.56
N THR A 222 -1.61 4.81 15.39
CA THR A 222 -2.66 5.25 16.32
C THR A 222 -2.30 4.80 17.72
N GLU A 223 -2.68 5.59 18.72
CA GLU A 223 -2.69 5.18 20.12
C GLU A 223 -3.74 4.11 20.37
#